data_fab9189424e866f33b8daeebc5f59b78
#
_entry.id   fab9189424e866f33b8daeebc5f59b78
#
_cell.length_a   1.000
_cell.length_b   1.000
_cell.length_c   1.000
_cell.angle_alpha   90.00
_cell.angle_beta   90.00
_cell.angle_gamma   90.00
#
_symmetry.space_group_name_H-M   'P 1'
#
loop_
_entity.id
_entity.type
_entity.pdbx_description
1 polymer ?
#
loop_
_entity_poly.entity_id
_entity_poly.type
_entity_poly.pdbx_seq_one_letter_code
_entity_poly.pdbx_strand_id
1 'polypeptide(L)'
;MPIIIKNNSHQDILDLVTTKLLKKDLVALPTETVYGLAGLGTSLSAAKKIYKLKQRPLSKKLIFHCSNIDMVKKFFILEDENSLLAKKYWPGPLALILKRKSKQIPLELSKNEYCAVRVPKNTFTSKVISLLNKPIVMPSANRFKKLSPINAKMVFDQFLDTNLIIIDDKKCKVGLESTLIKTSKNYLTIIRPGKINVFDIKETLPFINIINNKNKNFSGTSNKHYSPNKKLYLNQKMIKRNSAYLSFGKDKKNQFKNLSKKNNLDEAAKNLYHYIFLADKNEKYNSISVGPIPNKGIGIAINDRLKKASK
;
A
#
# COMPACT_ATOMS: atom_id res chain seq x y z
N MET A 1 -1.17 -18.93 -15.86
CA MET A 1 -0.57 -17.57 -15.80
C MET A 1 -1.66 -16.57 -15.39
N PRO A 2 -1.32 -15.43 -14.75
CA PRO A 2 -2.29 -14.40 -14.42
C PRO A 2 -2.90 -13.79 -15.68
N ILE A 3 -4.09 -13.21 -15.53
CA ILE A 3 -4.82 -12.56 -16.62
C ILE A 3 -4.96 -11.08 -16.30
N ILE A 4 -4.48 -10.19 -17.17
CA ILE A 4 -4.68 -8.75 -17.04
C ILE A 4 -5.93 -8.36 -17.86
N ILE A 5 -6.91 -7.74 -17.16
CA ILE A 5 -8.12 -7.20 -17.75
C ILE A 5 -8.06 -5.67 -17.64
N LYS A 6 -8.12 -4.98 -18.78
CA LYS A 6 -8.18 -3.51 -18.80
C LYS A 6 -9.51 -3.02 -18.23
N ASN A 7 -9.46 -2.06 -17.33
CA ASN A 7 -10.65 -1.41 -16.81
C ASN A 7 -11.22 -0.44 -17.85
N ASN A 8 -12.18 -0.90 -18.62
CA ASN A 8 -12.93 -0.08 -19.59
C ASN A 8 -14.26 0.42 -18.99
N SER A 9 -14.41 0.37 -17.67
CA SER A 9 -15.63 0.74 -16.92
C SER A 9 -16.88 -0.07 -17.31
N HIS A 10 -16.74 -1.23 -17.95
CA HIS A 10 -17.85 -2.11 -18.31
C HIS A 10 -18.42 -2.83 -17.07
N GLN A 11 -19.76 -2.95 -17.04
CA GLN A 11 -20.47 -3.65 -15.96
C GLN A 11 -20.01 -5.10 -15.82
N ASP A 12 -19.77 -5.79 -16.93
CA ASP A 12 -19.31 -7.20 -16.95
C ASP A 12 -18.04 -7.43 -16.13
N ILE A 13 -17.11 -6.46 -16.14
CA ILE A 13 -15.86 -6.57 -15.35
C ILE A 13 -16.15 -6.42 -13.84
N LEU A 14 -17.07 -5.51 -13.49
CA LEU A 14 -17.52 -5.36 -12.11
C LEU A 14 -18.20 -6.63 -11.60
N ASP A 15 -19.08 -7.23 -12.42
CA ASP A 15 -19.81 -8.44 -12.10
C ASP A 15 -18.87 -9.64 -11.99
N LEU A 16 -17.92 -9.78 -12.91
CA LEU A 16 -16.88 -10.80 -12.85
C LEU A 16 -16.09 -10.72 -11.53
N VAL A 17 -15.58 -9.52 -11.20
CA VAL A 17 -14.77 -9.30 -10.00
C VAL A 17 -15.58 -9.54 -8.73
N THR A 18 -16.81 -9.03 -8.68
CA THR A 18 -17.72 -9.19 -7.54
C THR A 18 -18.05 -10.67 -7.32
N THR A 19 -18.41 -11.39 -8.40
CA THR A 19 -18.68 -12.83 -8.36
C THR A 19 -17.48 -13.63 -7.87
N LYS A 20 -16.27 -13.33 -8.36
CA LYS A 20 -15.04 -13.99 -7.89
C LYS A 20 -14.83 -13.79 -6.40
N LEU A 21 -14.96 -12.55 -5.90
CA LEU A 21 -14.79 -12.26 -4.48
C LEU A 21 -15.86 -12.94 -3.61
N LEU A 22 -17.13 -13.02 -4.07
CA LEU A 22 -18.20 -13.74 -3.38
C LEU A 22 -17.91 -15.25 -3.32
N LYS A 23 -17.31 -15.83 -4.36
CA LYS A 23 -16.82 -17.22 -4.38
C LYS A 23 -15.54 -17.42 -3.55
N LYS A 24 -15.11 -16.39 -2.79
CA LYS A 24 -13.92 -16.40 -1.93
C LYS A 24 -12.60 -16.60 -2.73
N ASP A 25 -12.61 -16.24 -4.00
CA ASP A 25 -11.41 -16.16 -4.83
C ASP A 25 -10.72 -14.82 -4.65
N LEU A 26 -9.48 -14.71 -5.15
CA LEU A 26 -8.67 -13.51 -5.05
C LEU A 26 -8.62 -12.78 -6.38
N VAL A 27 -8.58 -11.44 -6.31
CA VAL A 27 -8.41 -10.56 -7.47
C VAL A 27 -7.40 -9.46 -7.10
N ALA A 28 -6.51 -9.10 -8.01
CA ALA A 28 -5.65 -7.94 -7.81
C ALA A 28 -6.36 -6.67 -8.32
N LEU A 29 -6.54 -5.71 -7.41
CA LEU A 29 -7.27 -4.46 -7.66
C LEU A 29 -6.36 -3.24 -7.56
N PRO A 30 -6.60 -2.20 -8.39
CA PRO A 30 -5.90 -0.93 -8.33
C PRO A 30 -6.35 -0.11 -7.11
N THR A 31 -5.44 0.70 -6.56
CA THR A 31 -5.78 1.81 -5.68
C THR A 31 -4.97 3.05 -6.08
N GLU A 32 -5.27 4.19 -5.47
CA GLU A 32 -4.46 5.39 -5.69
C GLU A 32 -3.05 5.25 -5.09
N THR A 33 -2.83 4.32 -4.16
CA THR A 33 -1.55 4.09 -3.48
C THR A 33 -0.70 3.02 -4.15
N VAL A 34 -1.09 1.76 -4.03
CA VAL A 34 -0.46 0.59 -4.63
C VAL A 34 -1.55 -0.42 -5.02
N TYR A 35 -1.23 -1.36 -5.91
CA TYR A 35 -2.14 -2.48 -6.18
C TYR A 35 -2.30 -3.38 -4.96
N GLY A 36 -3.52 -3.84 -4.73
CA GLY A 36 -3.87 -4.70 -3.62
C GLY A 36 -4.38 -6.07 -4.06
N LEU A 37 -4.02 -7.12 -3.31
CA LEU A 37 -4.56 -8.46 -3.47
C LEU A 37 -5.83 -8.60 -2.63
N ALA A 38 -6.98 -8.52 -3.29
CA ALA A 38 -8.30 -8.47 -2.66
C ALA A 38 -8.86 -9.86 -2.36
N GLY A 39 -9.47 -9.98 -1.19
CA GLY A 39 -10.32 -11.10 -0.80
C GLY A 39 -11.45 -10.60 0.10
N LEU A 40 -12.56 -11.36 0.19
CA LEU A 40 -13.71 -10.99 1.00
C LEU A 40 -13.34 -10.86 2.49
N GLY A 41 -13.54 -9.68 3.09
CA GLY A 41 -13.12 -9.36 4.46
C GLY A 41 -13.92 -10.07 5.55
N THR A 42 -15.12 -10.54 5.22
CA THR A 42 -15.97 -11.36 6.11
C THR A 42 -15.68 -12.87 6.00
N SER A 43 -14.64 -13.26 5.22
CA SER A 43 -14.28 -14.66 4.99
C SER A 43 -12.87 -14.97 5.46
N LEU A 44 -12.73 -15.78 6.50
CA LEU A 44 -11.44 -16.28 6.96
C LEU A 44 -10.74 -17.13 5.90
N SER A 45 -11.50 -17.91 5.11
CA SER A 45 -10.96 -18.75 4.04
C SER A 45 -10.36 -17.90 2.91
N ALA A 46 -11.01 -16.80 2.50
CA ALA A 46 -10.46 -15.86 1.52
C ALA A 46 -9.15 -15.21 2.05
N ALA A 47 -9.15 -14.80 3.32
CA ALA A 47 -7.94 -14.26 3.94
C ALA A 47 -6.81 -15.29 4.01
N LYS A 48 -7.08 -16.55 4.36
CA LYS A 48 -6.09 -17.65 4.34
C LYS A 48 -5.50 -17.86 2.93
N LYS A 49 -6.31 -17.76 1.87
CA LYS A 49 -5.81 -17.78 0.47
C LYS A 49 -4.81 -16.63 0.22
N ILE A 50 -5.09 -15.40 0.71
CA ILE A 50 -4.15 -14.26 0.61
C ILE A 50 -2.82 -14.58 1.31
N TYR A 51 -2.84 -15.08 2.54
CA TYR A 51 -1.64 -15.41 3.29
C TYR A 51 -0.80 -16.48 2.57
N LYS A 52 -1.48 -17.55 2.09
CA LYS A 52 -0.84 -18.63 1.33
C LYS A 52 -0.21 -18.10 0.03
N LEU A 53 -0.99 -17.39 -0.79
CA LEU A 53 -0.53 -16.88 -2.08
C LEU A 53 0.65 -15.91 -1.93
N LYS A 54 0.64 -15.05 -0.92
CA LYS A 54 1.73 -14.09 -0.65
C LYS A 54 2.91 -14.71 0.09
N GLN A 55 2.82 -15.94 0.62
CA GLN A 55 3.78 -16.53 1.57
C GLN A 55 3.99 -15.60 2.79
N ARG A 56 2.88 -15.06 3.32
CA ARG A 56 2.86 -14.06 4.38
C ARG A 56 2.52 -14.69 5.73
N PRO A 57 3.26 -14.38 6.82
CA PRO A 57 2.91 -14.86 8.15
C PRO A 57 1.54 -14.36 8.62
N LEU A 58 0.74 -15.23 9.26
CA LEU A 58 -0.59 -14.90 9.81
C LEU A 58 -0.56 -13.80 10.89
N SER A 59 0.58 -13.65 11.57
CA SER A 59 0.80 -12.58 12.57
C SER A 59 0.76 -11.17 11.96
N LYS A 60 0.99 -11.02 10.65
CA LYS A 60 0.94 -9.73 9.94
C LYS A 60 -0.45 -9.44 9.43
N LYS A 61 -1.29 -8.80 10.27
CA LYS A 61 -2.69 -8.53 9.97
C LYS A 61 -2.90 -7.75 8.67
N LEU A 62 -4.06 -7.97 8.04
CA LEU A 62 -4.44 -7.37 6.77
C LEU A 62 -5.10 -6.01 7.01
N ILE A 63 -5.22 -5.21 5.94
CA ILE A 63 -5.94 -3.93 5.96
C ILE A 63 -7.31 -4.16 5.31
N PHE A 64 -8.36 -3.78 6.02
CA PHE A 64 -9.73 -3.77 5.52
C PHE A 64 -9.96 -2.53 4.66
N HIS A 65 -10.71 -2.72 3.57
CA HIS A 65 -11.12 -1.63 2.69
C HIS A 65 -12.65 -1.62 2.61
N CYS A 66 -13.22 -0.44 2.86
CA CYS A 66 -14.66 -0.15 2.76
C CYS A 66 -14.91 0.81 1.60
N SER A 67 -16.13 0.82 1.06
CA SER A 67 -16.52 1.71 -0.05
C SER A 67 -16.69 3.17 0.41
N ASN A 68 -17.15 3.39 1.64
CA ASN A 68 -17.46 4.69 2.21
C ASN A 68 -17.45 4.65 3.75
N ILE A 69 -17.66 5.81 4.38
CA ILE A 69 -17.68 5.96 5.85
C ILE A 69 -18.87 5.20 6.48
N ASP A 70 -20.01 5.11 5.83
CA ASP A 70 -21.19 4.42 6.37
C ASP A 70 -20.94 2.91 6.46
N MET A 71 -20.29 2.31 5.46
CA MET A 71 -19.83 0.93 5.53
C MET A 71 -18.81 0.75 6.67
N VAL A 72 -17.89 1.71 6.88
CA VAL A 72 -16.98 1.65 8.03
C VAL A 72 -17.74 1.58 9.34
N LYS A 73 -18.71 2.48 9.57
CA LYS A 73 -19.54 2.52 10.80
C LYS A 73 -20.39 1.26 11.02
N LYS A 74 -20.76 0.56 9.93
CA LYS A 74 -21.47 -0.72 10.01
C LYS A 74 -20.59 -1.85 10.58
N PHE A 75 -19.31 -1.88 10.24
CA PHE A 75 -18.40 -2.97 10.58
C PHE A 75 -17.38 -2.64 11.67
N PHE A 76 -17.07 -1.36 11.89
CA PHE A 76 -16.05 -0.87 12.82
C PHE A 76 -16.56 0.32 13.63
N ILE A 77 -15.93 0.55 14.78
CA ILE A 77 -16.22 1.72 15.62
C ILE A 77 -15.39 2.89 15.09
N LEU A 78 -16.07 3.94 14.65
CA LEU A 78 -15.46 5.16 14.09
C LEU A 78 -16.00 6.36 14.89
N GLU A 79 -15.20 6.82 15.83
CA GLU A 79 -15.55 7.88 16.79
C GLU A 79 -14.40 8.88 16.92
N ASP A 80 -14.66 10.01 17.57
CA ASP A 80 -13.70 11.02 18.00
C ASP A 80 -12.72 11.46 16.90
N GLU A 81 -11.43 11.53 17.22
CA GLU A 81 -10.34 11.92 16.31
C GLU A 81 -10.29 11.08 15.03
N ASN A 82 -10.66 9.80 15.12
CA ASN A 82 -10.75 8.93 13.94
C ASN A 82 -11.84 9.42 12.97
N SER A 83 -12.98 9.91 13.49
CA SER A 83 -14.07 10.44 12.67
C SER A 83 -13.64 11.72 11.94
N LEU A 84 -12.92 12.63 12.62
CA LEU A 84 -12.39 13.85 12.03
C LEU A 84 -11.38 13.56 10.92
N LEU A 85 -10.43 12.67 11.18
CA LEU A 85 -9.44 12.22 10.20
C LEU A 85 -10.11 11.51 9.00
N ALA A 86 -11.11 10.66 9.25
CA ALA A 86 -11.86 9.98 8.20
C ALA A 86 -12.61 10.98 7.30
N LYS A 87 -13.31 11.94 7.86
CA LYS A 87 -14.03 12.98 7.10
C LYS A 87 -13.10 13.77 6.18
N LYS A 88 -11.88 14.10 6.65
CA LYS A 88 -10.91 14.90 5.86
C LYS A 88 -10.19 14.08 4.81
N TYR A 89 -9.81 12.83 5.10
CA TYR A 89 -8.88 12.06 4.27
C TYR A 89 -9.47 10.83 3.58
N TRP A 90 -10.73 10.49 3.79
CA TRP A 90 -11.43 9.43 3.06
C TRP A 90 -12.49 9.98 2.09
N PRO A 91 -12.53 9.44 0.87
CA PRO A 91 -11.68 8.39 0.29
C PRO A 91 -10.25 8.87 0.03
N GLY A 92 -9.24 8.07 0.47
CA GLY A 92 -7.85 8.49 0.31
C GLY A 92 -6.78 7.63 0.98
N PRO A 93 -5.53 8.14 0.99
CA PRO A 93 -4.34 7.38 1.36
C PRO A 93 -4.09 7.33 2.88
N LEU A 94 -5.16 7.22 3.68
CA LEU A 94 -5.12 7.07 5.13
C LEU A 94 -5.72 5.73 5.55
N ALA A 95 -5.04 4.99 6.43
CA ALA A 95 -5.58 3.84 7.13
C ALA A 95 -5.59 4.11 8.64
N LEU A 96 -6.70 3.81 9.30
CA LEU A 96 -6.92 4.00 10.73
C LEU A 96 -7.02 2.64 11.44
N ILE A 97 -6.50 2.55 12.65
CA ILE A 97 -6.70 1.38 13.51
C ILE A 97 -8.00 1.58 14.29
N LEU A 98 -9.01 0.80 13.95
CA LEU A 98 -10.35 0.89 14.51
C LEU A 98 -10.72 -0.42 15.23
N LYS A 99 -11.56 -0.32 16.27
CA LYS A 99 -12.11 -1.49 16.95
C LYS A 99 -13.18 -2.13 16.07
N ARG A 100 -13.19 -3.46 16.01
CA ARG A 100 -14.21 -4.26 15.35
C ARG A 100 -15.56 -4.08 16.07
N LYS A 101 -16.62 -3.85 15.30
CA LYS A 101 -18.01 -3.77 15.77
C LYS A 101 -18.80 -5.02 15.37
N SER A 102 -18.75 -5.38 14.10
CA SER A 102 -19.53 -6.47 13.54
C SER A 102 -18.89 -7.84 13.78
N LYS A 103 -19.67 -8.81 14.24
CA LYS A 103 -19.28 -10.23 14.36
C LYS A 103 -19.01 -10.88 12.99
N GLN A 104 -19.45 -10.28 11.88
CA GLN A 104 -19.12 -10.75 10.52
C GLN A 104 -17.63 -10.62 10.17
N ILE A 105 -16.89 -9.76 10.88
CA ILE A 105 -15.42 -9.70 10.74
C ILE A 105 -14.83 -10.81 11.61
N PRO A 106 -14.12 -11.81 11.03
CA PRO A 106 -13.47 -12.86 11.80
C PRO A 106 -12.46 -12.27 12.81
N LEU A 107 -12.49 -12.78 14.04
CA LEU A 107 -11.63 -12.30 15.12
C LEU A 107 -10.14 -12.52 14.78
N GLU A 108 -9.82 -13.59 14.09
CA GLU A 108 -8.48 -13.97 13.64
C GLU A 108 -7.85 -12.92 12.72
N LEU A 109 -8.67 -12.11 12.02
CA LEU A 109 -8.20 -11.03 11.15
C LEU A 109 -7.93 -9.73 11.90
N SER A 110 -8.33 -9.64 13.17
CA SER A 110 -8.05 -8.53 14.08
C SER A 110 -6.80 -8.79 14.95
N LYS A 111 -6.34 -7.75 15.64
CA LYS A 111 -5.38 -7.85 16.73
C LYS A 111 -6.02 -7.25 17.97
N ASN A 112 -6.35 -8.08 18.97
CA ASN A 112 -7.08 -7.65 20.16
C ASN A 112 -8.33 -6.81 19.76
N GLU A 113 -9.14 -7.33 18.83
CA GLU A 113 -10.31 -6.68 18.22
C GLU A 113 -10.03 -5.44 17.36
N TYR A 114 -8.78 -5.01 17.21
CA TYR A 114 -8.43 -3.86 16.38
C TYR A 114 -8.03 -4.28 14.97
N CYS A 115 -8.52 -3.52 13.98
CA CYS A 115 -8.28 -3.72 12.56
C CYS A 115 -7.74 -2.43 11.93
N ALA A 116 -6.84 -2.56 10.96
CA ALA A 116 -6.51 -1.44 10.07
C ALA A 116 -7.61 -1.31 9.02
N VAL A 117 -8.21 -0.13 8.87
CA VAL A 117 -9.36 0.15 8.00
C VAL A 117 -9.07 1.35 7.12
N ARG A 118 -9.53 1.33 5.87
CA ARG A 118 -9.36 2.41 4.89
C ARG A 118 -10.54 2.48 3.93
N VAL A 119 -10.80 3.69 3.40
CA VAL A 119 -11.67 3.90 2.23
C VAL A 119 -10.77 4.37 1.07
N PRO A 120 -10.55 3.54 0.02
CA PRO A 120 -9.65 3.87 -1.09
C PRO A 120 -10.30 4.89 -2.04
N LYS A 121 -9.48 5.70 -2.72
CA LYS A 121 -9.96 6.72 -3.67
C LYS A 121 -10.17 6.20 -5.09
N ASN A 122 -9.74 4.98 -5.40
CA ASN A 122 -9.94 4.40 -6.73
C ASN A 122 -11.41 4.06 -6.96
N THR A 123 -12.02 4.62 -8.01
CA THR A 123 -13.45 4.49 -8.30
C THR A 123 -13.88 3.06 -8.63
N PHE A 124 -13.09 2.31 -9.40
CA PHE A 124 -13.41 0.92 -9.73
C PHE A 124 -13.43 0.05 -8.46
N THR A 125 -12.38 0.11 -7.66
CA THR A 125 -12.28 -0.66 -6.40
C THR A 125 -13.39 -0.27 -5.42
N SER A 126 -13.74 1.02 -5.32
CA SER A 126 -14.85 1.47 -4.47
C SER A 126 -16.20 0.93 -4.96
N LYS A 127 -16.45 0.90 -6.28
CA LYS A 127 -17.66 0.30 -6.87
C LYS A 127 -17.77 -1.20 -6.56
N VAL A 128 -16.68 -1.95 -6.75
CA VAL A 128 -16.62 -3.39 -6.39
C VAL A 128 -17.00 -3.60 -4.92
N ILE A 129 -16.41 -2.84 -4.00
CA ILE A 129 -16.71 -2.96 -2.56
C ILE A 129 -18.16 -2.59 -2.26
N SER A 130 -18.69 -1.58 -2.93
CA SER A 130 -20.09 -1.16 -2.80
C SER A 130 -21.05 -2.25 -3.25
N LEU A 131 -20.82 -2.87 -4.42
CA LEU A 131 -21.63 -3.98 -4.93
C LEU A 131 -21.60 -5.21 -4.02
N LEU A 132 -20.45 -5.51 -3.42
CA LEU A 132 -20.32 -6.56 -2.41
C LEU A 132 -21.13 -6.29 -1.13
N ASN A 133 -21.39 -5.03 -0.83
CA ASN A 133 -21.97 -4.57 0.45
C ASN A 133 -21.26 -5.17 1.68
N LYS A 134 -19.98 -5.50 1.52
CA LYS A 134 -19.09 -6.09 2.54
C LYS A 134 -17.67 -5.55 2.37
N PRO A 135 -16.91 -5.34 3.47
CA PRO A 135 -15.52 -4.95 3.35
C PRO A 135 -14.68 -6.06 2.71
N ILE A 136 -13.62 -5.67 2.02
CA ILE A 136 -12.58 -6.60 1.54
C ILE A 136 -11.31 -6.43 2.38
N VAL A 137 -10.50 -7.48 2.51
CA VAL A 137 -9.13 -7.38 3.00
C VAL A 137 -8.19 -7.31 1.80
N MET A 138 -7.29 -6.32 1.79
CA MET A 138 -6.49 -6.05 0.62
C MET A 138 -5.08 -5.55 0.98
N PRO A 139 -4.11 -6.44 1.28
CA PRO A 139 -2.69 -6.08 1.35
C PRO A 139 -2.16 -5.77 -0.05
N SER A 140 -0.95 -5.17 -0.16
CA SER A 140 -0.30 -4.95 -1.46
C SER A 140 -0.19 -6.25 -2.28
N ALA A 141 -0.36 -6.18 -3.61
CA ALA A 141 -0.40 -7.34 -4.50
C ALA A 141 1.00 -7.80 -4.93
N ASN A 142 1.86 -8.14 -3.96
CA ASN A 142 3.22 -8.67 -4.15
C ASN A 142 3.45 -9.91 -3.29
N ARG A 143 4.43 -10.74 -3.64
CA ARG A 143 4.98 -11.76 -2.74
C ARG A 143 5.54 -11.07 -1.48
N PHE A 144 5.47 -11.75 -0.32
CA PHE A 144 5.89 -11.16 0.95
C PHE A 144 7.33 -10.65 0.91
N LYS A 145 7.58 -9.44 1.45
CA LYS A 145 8.85 -8.70 1.45
C LYS A 145 9.29 -8.12 0.10
N LYS A 146 8.70 -8.49 -1.04
CA LYS A 146 9.03 -7.93 -2.35
C LYS A 146 8.44 -6.53 -2.55
N LEU A 147 8.86 -5.84 -3.63
CA LEU A 147 8.37 -4.50 -4.01
C LEU A 147 6.85 -4.47 -4.13
N SER A 148 6.21 -3.44 -3.61
CA SER A 148 4.78 -3.23 -3.81
C SER A 148 4.50 -2.77 -5.24
N PRO A 149 3.56 -3.41 -5.96
CA PRO A 149 3.26 -3.06 -7.34
C PRO A 149 2.41 -1.79 -7.43
N ILE A 150 2.73 -0.95 -8.42
CA ILE A 150 2.01 0.29 -8.72
C ILE A 150 1.34 0.28 -10.09
N ASN A 151 1.44 -0.82 -10.81
CA ASN A 151 0.73 -1.10 -12.05
C ASN A 151 0.49 -2.61 -12.22
N ALA A 152 -0.38 -2.98 -13.15
CA ALA A 152 -0.78 -4.36 -13.40
C ALA A 152 0.40 -5.25 -13.82
N LYS A 153 1.35 -4.74 -14.62
CA LYS A 153 2.53 -5.50 -15.06
C LYS A 153 3.42 -5.93 -13.89
N MET A 154 3.60 -5.06 -12.89
CA MET A 154 4.36 -5.40 -11.68
C MET A 154 3.66 -6.47 -10.84
N VAL A 155 2.32 -6.53 -10.84
CA VAL A 155 1.56 -7.64 -10.21
C VAL A 155 1.76 -8.92 -10.99
N PHE A 156 1.56 -8.86 -12.31
CA PHE A 156 1.70 -10.00 -13.22
C PHE A 156 3.05 -10.72 -13.02
N ASP A 157 4.14 -9.96 -13.02
CA ASP A 157 5.50 -10.51 -12.90
C ASP A 157 5.78 -11.19 -11.54
N GLN A 158 4.98 -10.92 -10.51
CA GLN A 158 5.14 -11.54 -9.19
C GLN A 158 4.29 -12.79 -8.97
N PHE A 159 3.33 -13.06 -9.87
CA PHE A 159 2.37 -14.16 -9.71
C PHE A 159 2.25 -15.03 -10.97
N LEU A 160 3.33 -15.15 -11.75
CA LEU A 160 3.37 -15.92 -13.01
C LEU A 160 2.90 -17.37 -12.87
N ASP A 161 3.06 -17.96 -11.70
CA ASP A 161 2.67 -19.31 -11.31
C ASP A 161 1.20 -19.47 -10.89
N THR A 162 0.35 -18.46 -11.16
CA THR A 162 -1.06 -18.44 -10.71
C THR A 162 -2.01 -18.10 -11.85
N ASN A 163 -3.32 -18.28 -11.61
CA ASN A 163 -4.40 -17.83 -12.48
C ASN A 163 -5.09 -16.55 -11.95
N LEU A 164 -4.33 -15.68 -11.28
CA LEU A 164 -4.85 -14.46 -10.67
C LEU A 164 -5.40 -13.50 -11.73
N ILE A 165 -6.62 -13.01 -11.53
CA ILE A 165 -7.18 -11.90 -12.32
C ILE A 165 -6.62 -10.59 -11.77
N ILE A 166 -6.12 -9.74 -12.68
CA ILE A 166 -5.53 -8.44 -12.38
C ILE A 166 -6.30 -7.39 -13.16
N ILE A 167 -6.92 -6.44 -12.47
CA ILE A 167 -7.60 -5.33 -13.12
C ILE A 167 -6.61 -4.20 -13.37
N ASP A 168 -6.41 -3.85 -14.64
CA ASP A 168 -5.53 -2.74 -15.03
C ASP A 168 -6.31 -1.44 -15.14
N ASP A 169 -6.07 -0.54 -14.19
CA ASP A 169 -6.63 0.81 -14.15
C ASP A 169 -5.52 1.86 -14.03
N LYS A 170 -4.56 1.81 -14.93
CA LYS A 170 -3.42 2.71 -15.00
C LYS A 170 -2.46 2.59 -13.80
N LYS A 171 -1.44 3.45 -13.78
CA LYS A 171 -0.44 3.54 -12.71
C LYS A 171 -1.02 4.26 -11.48
N CYS A 172 -0.72 3.75 -10.30
CA CYS A 172 -1.12 4.37 -9.03
C CYS A 172 -0.62 5.83 -8.93
N LYS A 173 -1.49 6.72 -8.41
CA LYS A 173 -1.19 8.17 -8.36
C LYS A 173 -0.18 8.54 -7.28
N VAL A 174 -0.18 7.84 -6.14
CA VAL A 174 0.71 8.09 -4.99
C VAL A 174 2.01 7.28 -5.07
N GLY A 175 1.93 5.99 -5.41
CA GLY A 175 3.08 5.11 -5.58
C GLY A 175 3.67 4.51 -4.30
N LEU A 176 3.16 4.86 -3.12
CA LEU A 176 3.52 4.30 -1.82
C LEU A 176 2.26 3.94 -1.03
N GLU A 177 2.38 3.03 -0.07
CA GLU A 177 1.27 2.64 0.81
C GLU A 177 0.75 3.80 1.64
N SER A 178 -0.52 3.72 2.04
CA SER A 178 -1.20 4.69 2.88
C SER A 178 -0.46 4.95 4.20
N THR A 179 -0.61 6.15 4.74
CA THR A 179 -0.29 6.42 6.14
C THR A 179 -1.14 5.52 7.02
N LEU A 180 -0.55 4.91 8.05
CA LEU A 180 -1.26 4.08 9.02
C LEU A 180 -1.14 4.70 10.40
N ILE A 181 -2.28 5.01 11.00
CA ILE A 181 -2.40 5.73 12.27
C ILE A 181 -3.17 4.89 13.28
N LYS A 182 -2.75 4.98 14.53
CA LYS A 182 -3.52 4.57 15.70
C LYS A 182 -3.75 5.81 16.56
N THR A 183 -5.00 6.14 16.84
CA THR A 183 -5.38 7.16 17.81
C THR A 183 -5.58 6.53 19.19
N SER A 184 -5.42 7.33 20.19
CA SER A 184 -5.73 7.06 21.60
C SER A 184 -6.14 8.39 22.23
N LYS A 185 -6.81 8.41 23.39
CA LYS A 185 -7.43 9.56 24.05
C LYS A 185 -6.44 10.70 24.10
N ASN A 186 -5.62 11.23 23.86
CA ASN A 186 -4.71 12.40 23.92
C ASN A 186 -3.48 12.27 23.02
N TYR A 187 -3.32 11.15 22.34
CA TYR A 187 -2.16 10.98 21.45
C TYR A 187 -2.47 10.14 20.22
N LEU A 188 -1.66 10.34 19.20
CA LEU A 188 -1.72 9.64 17.93
C LEU A 188 -0.34 9.03 17.63
N THR A 189 -0.37 7.80 17.15
CA THR A 189 0.84 7.10 16.72
C THR A 189 0.83 6.91 15.22
N ILE A 190 1.86 7.39 14.53
CA ILE A 190 2.09 7.03 13.12
C ILE A 190 2.84 5.71 13.09
N ILE A 191 2.11 4.63 12.79
CA ILE A 191 2.67 3.28 12.71
C ILE A 191 3.47 3.10 11.41
N ARG A 192 2.99 3.71 10.32
CA ARG A 192 3.64 3.69 9.01
C ARG A 192 3.47 5.03 8.33
N PRO A 193 4.56 5.77 8.02
CA PRO A 193 4.46 7.01 7.27
C PRO A 193 3.99 6.75 5.83
N GLY A 194 3.24 7.68 5.25
CA GLY A 194 2.73 7.67 3.89
C GLY A 194 2.53 9.09 3.35
N LYS A 195 1.55 9.28 2.45
CA LYS A 195 1.25 10.57 1.84
C LYS A 195 0.76 11.60 2.87
N ILE A 196 -0.12 11.18 3.80
CA ILE A 196 -0.59 12.05 4.88
C ILE A 196 0.51 12.13 5.93
N ASN A 197 1.05 13.32 6.15
CA ASN A 197 2.19 13.57 7.02
C ASN A 197 1.77 14.22 8.35
N VAL A 198 2.74 14.55 9.21
CA VAL A 198 2.50 15.15 10.53
C VAL A 198 1.80 16.51 10.43
N PHE A 199 2.15 17.35 9.45
CA PHE A 199 1.52 18.67 9.25
C PHE A 199 0.05 18.51 8.89
N ASP A 200 -0.28 17.62 7.94
CA ASP A 200 -1.64 17.33 7.53
C ASP A 200 -2.50 16.87 8.74
N ILE A 201 -1.92 16.03 9.61
CA ILE A 201 -2.59 15.54 10.82
C ILE A 201 -2.82 16.68 11.82
N LYS A 202 -1.82 17.53 12.05
CA LYS A 202 -1.90 18.67 12.96
C LYS A 202 -2.91 19.72 12.51
N GLU A 203 -3.08 19.94 11.20
CA GLU A 203 -4.15 20.79 10.68
C GLU A 203 -5.56 20.28 11.04
N THR A 204 -5.73 18.94 11.15
CA THR A 204 -7.01 18.32 11.48
C THR A 204 -7.23 18.19 12.98
N LEU A 205 -6.16 17.91 13.70
CA LEU A 205 -6.12 17.65 15.15
C LEU A 205 -5.00 18.49 15.80
N PRO A 206 -5.18 19.81 15.98
CA PRO A 206 -4.12 20.72 16.42
C PRO A 206 -3.50 20.34 17.76
N PHE A 207 -4.31 19.87 18.69
CA PHE A 207 -3.90 19.60 20.08
C PHE A 207 -3.47 18.18 20.35
N ILE A 208 -3.54 17.27 19.33
CA ILE A 208 -3.15 15.88 19.54
C ILE A 208 -1.63 15.74 19.67
N ASN A 209 -1.18 14.98 20.66
CA ASN A 209 0.23 14.62 20.79
C ASN A 209 0.58 13.51 19.81
N ILE A 210 1.61 13.72 18.98
CA ILE A 210 2.05 12.72 18.01
C ILE A 210 3.26 11.98 18.56
N ILE A 211 3.10 10.66 18.75
CA ILE A 211 4.15 9.78 19.28
C ILE A 211 4.69 8.91 18.15
N ASN A 212 6.01 8.86 18.02
CA ASN A 212 6.69 7.93 17.15
C ASN A 212 6.83 6.57 17.85
N ASN A 213 5.99 5.59 17.45
CA ASN A 213 6.05 4.26 18.04
C ASN A 213 6.68 3.25 17.05
N LYS A 214 7.62 2.45 17.56
CA LYS A 214 8.31 1.37 16.83
C LYS A 214 7.50 0.06 16.77
N ASN A 215 6.17 0.10 16.86
CA ASN A 215 5.34 -1.11 16.92
C ASN A 215 5.37 -1.90 15.61
N LYS A 216 5.90 -3.14 15.62
CA LYS A 216 6.25 -3.94 14.43
C LYS A 216 5.14 -4.88 13.91
N ASN A 217 3.90 -4.79 14.42
CA ASN A 217 2.88 -5.83 14.25
C ASN A 217 1.87 -5.60 13.11
N PHE A 218 1.95 -4.47 12.40
CA PHE A 218 1.06 -4.15 11.29
C PHE A 218 1.75 -4.30 9.93
N SER A 219 0.96 -4.23 8.84
CA SER A 219 1.45 -4.34 7.47
C SER A 219 2.50 -3.26 7.17
N GLY A 220 3.66 -3.64 6.62
CA GLY A 220 4.73 -2.72 6.25
C GLY A 220 5.61 -2.24 7.42
N THR A 221 5.51 -2.85 8.61
CA THR A 221 6.34 -2.51 9.78
C THR A 221 7.51 -3.46 10.02
N SER A 222 7.70 -4.48 9.17
CA SER A 222 8.84 -5.40 9.24
C SER A 222 10.16 -4.68 8.95
N ASN A 223 11.25 -5.15 9.55
CA ASN A 223 12.60 -4.59 9.35
C ASN A 223 13.07 -4.74 7.90
N LYS A 224 12.79 -5.88 7.24
CA LYS A 224 13.04 -6.14 5.82
C LYS A 224 11.71 -6.19 5.08
N HIS A 225 11.50 -5.29 4.13
CA HIS A 225 10.29 -5.19 3.32
C HIS A 225 10.56 -4.33 2.08
N TYR A 226 9.74 -4.47 1.04
CA TYR A 226 9.86 -3.69 -0.21
C TYR A 226 11.17 -3.96 -0.97
N SER A 227 11.77 -5.15 -0.79
CA SER A 227 13.11 -5.43 -1.30
C SER A 227 13.09 -5.85 -2.77
N PRO A 228 13.95 -5.28 -3.61
CA PRO A 228 14.31 -5.87 -4.89
C PRO A 228 15.11 -7.18 -4.68
N ASN A 229 15.43 -7.89 -5.76
CA ASN A 229 16.33 -9.03 -5.72
C ASN A 229 17.79 -8.56 -5.60
N LYS A 230 18.13 -7.49 -6.32
CA LYS A 230 19.46 -6.89 -6.30
C LYS A 230 19.71 -6.11 -5.02
N LYS A 231 20.96 -6.01 -4.61
CA LYS A 231 21.40 -5.22 -3.46
C LYS A 231 21.10 -3.73 -3.68
N LEU A 232 20.50 -3.08 -2.69
CA LEU A 232 20.11 -1.67 -2.72
C LEU A 232 21.01 -0.84 -1.80
N TYR A 233 21.68 0.16 -2.35
CA TYR A 233 22.52 1.12 -1.61
C TYR A 233 21.84 2.49 -1.53
N LEU A 234 21.82 3.07 -0.34
CA LEU A 234 21.14 4.35 -0.06
C LEU A 234 22.13 5.50 0.06
N ASN A 235 21.60 6.72 -0.11
CA ASN A 235 22.33 7.98 0.09
C ASN A 235 23.66 8.06 -0.70
N GLN A 236 23.69 7.45 -1.88
CA GLN A 236 24.89 7.47 -2.70
C GLN A 236 25.04 8.82 -3.40
N LYS A 237 26.12 9.54 -3.11
CA LYS A 237 26.45 10.82 -3.77
C LYS A 237 27.04 10.60 -5.15
N MET A 238 27.69 9.48 -5.40
CA MET A 238 28.31 9.10 -6.66
C MET A 238 27.72 7.82 -7.23
N ILE A 239 27.82 7.67 -8.56
CA ILE A 239 27.38 6.48 -9.27
C ILE A 239 28.42 5.37 -9.07
N LYS A 240 28.02 4.24 -8.50
CA LYS A 240 28.87 3.06 -8.39
C LYS A 240 28.94 2.32 -9.72
N ARG A 241 30.10 1.72 -10.03
CA ARG A 241 30.27 0.85 -11.19
C ARG A 241 29.23 -0.30 -11.15
N ASN A 242 28.66 -0.64 -12.29
CA ASN A 242 27.64 -1.70 -12.46
C ASN A 242 26.40 -1.55 -11.54
N SER A 243 26.06 -0.33 -11.13
CA SER A 243 24.90 -0.03 -10.31
C SER A 243 23.90 0.85 -11.06
N ALA A 244 22.62 0.46 -11.08
CA ALA A 244 21.54 1.31 -11.58
C ALA A 244 21.29 2.46 -10.63
N TYR A 245 21.77 3.66 -10.97
CA TYR A 245 21.65 4.82 -10.10
C TYR A 245 20.33 5.57 -10.31
N LEU A 246 19.57 5.73 -9.24
CA LEU A 246 18.36 6.54 -9.18
C LEU A 246 18.68 7.88 -8.53
N SER A 247 18.65 8.96 -9.32
CA SER A 247 18.87 10.32 -8.82
C SER A 247 17.58 10.98 -8.34
N PHE A 248 17.71 12.11 -7.66
CA PHE A 248 16.65 13.03 -7.31
C PHE A 248 17.16 14.47 -7.50
N GLY A 249 16.38 15.33 -8.15
CA GLY A 249 16.77 16.68 -8.52
C GLY A 249 17.57 16.73 -9.81
N LYS A 250 18.75 17.39 -9.78
CA LYS A 250 19.61 17.56 -10.96
C LYS A 250 20.02 16.21 -11.56
N ASP A 251 19.93 16.09 -12.88
CA ASP A 251 20.38 14.90 -13.60
C ASP A 251 21.89 14.67 -13.41
N LYS A 252 22.29 13.43 -13.32
CA LYS A 252 23.68 13.00 -13.28
C LYS A 252 24.03 12.22 -14.56
N LYS A 253 25.21 12.47 -15.11
CA LYS A 253 25.75 11.70 -16.23
C LYS A 253 25.75 10.21 -15.88
N ASN A 254 25.30 9.35 -16.80
CA ASN A 254 25.22 7.90 -16.64
C ASN A 254 24.27 7.40 -15.52
N GLN A 255 23.33 8.22 -15.06
CA GLN A 255 22.27 7.72 -14.18
C GLN A 255 21.32 6.76 -14.92
N PHE A 256 20.70 5.82 -14.21
CA PHE A 256 19.69 4.92 -14.78
C PHE A 256 18.35 5.67 -14.99
N LYS A 257 17.85 6.30 -13.93
CA LYS A 257 16.61 7.11 -13.96
C LYS A 257 16.69 8.22 -12.93
N ASN A 258 15.88 9.27 -13.12
CA ASN A 258 15.67 10.33 -12.16
C ASN A 258 14.28 10.22 -11.52
N LEU A 259 14.20 10.14 -10.22
CA LEU A 259 12.94 10.03 -9.48
C LEU A 259 12.08 11.29 -9.65
N SER A 260 12.70 12.47 -9.68
CA SER A 260 12.08 13.76 -10.05
C SER A 260 13.15 14.79 -10.38
N LYS A 261 13.16 15.26 -11.63
CA LYS A 261 14.08 16.35 -12.07
C LYS A 261 13.72 17.69 -11.44
N LYS A 262 12.45 17.86 -11.06
CA LYS A 262 11.91 19.10 -10.47
C LYS A 262 12.00 19.16 -8.95
N ASN A 263 12.75 18.26 -8.30
CA ASN A 263 12.81 18.13 -6.84
C ASN A 263 11.45 17.92 -6.18
N ASN A 264 10.47 17.36 -6.91
CA ASN A 264 9.14 17.09 -6.40
C ASN A 264 9.10 15.71 -5.71
N LEU A 265 8.84 15.71 -4.41
CA LEU A 265 8.82 14.48 -3.60
C LEU A 265 7.61 13.58 -3.92
N ASP A 266 6.47 14.13 -4.36
CA ASP A 266 5.30 13.35 -4.78
C ASP A 266 5.60 12.61 -6.08
N GLU A 267 6.26 13.25 -7.03
CA GLU A 267 6.73 12.61 -8.26
C GLU A 267 7.74 11.51 -7.95
N ALA A 268 8.68 11.78 -7.04
CA ALA A 268 9.66 10.78 -6.60
C ALA A 268 9.00 9.56 -5.95
N ALA A 269 8.00 9.76 -5.09
CA ALA A 269 7.22 8.69 -4.48
C ALA A 269 6.50 7.83 -5.53
N LYS A 270 5.84 8.48 -6.51
CA LYS A 270 5.14 7.83 -7.63
C LYS A 270 6.08 7.00 -8.52
N ASN A 271 7.33 7.40 -8.64
CA ASN A 271 8.32 6.74 -9.50
C ASN A 271 9.14 5.68 -8.78
N LEU A 272 9.25 5.74 -7.45
CA LEU A 272 10.19 4.95 -6.65
C LEU A 272 10.14 3.45 -6.95
N TYR A 273 9.00 2.80 -6.69
CA TYR A 273 8.89 1.35 -6.87
C TYR A 273 9.01 0.93 -8.33
N HIS A 274 8.50 1.76 -9.25
CA HIS A 274 8.63 1.46 -10.69
C HIS A 274 10.08 1.47 -11.16
N TYR A 275 10.86 2.48 -10.76
CA TYR A 275 12.25 2.56 -11.21
C TYR A 275 13.15 1.55 -10.50
N ILE A 276 12.88 1.23 -9.22
CA ILE A 276 13.55 0.11 -8.55
C ILE A 276 13.22 -1.21 -9.26
N PHE A 277 11.96 -1.44 -9.64
CA PHE A 277 11.55 -2.64 -10.40
C PHE A 277 12.25 -2.74 -11.75
N LEU A 278 12.31 -1.66 -12.53
CA LEU A 278 13.02 -1.64 -13.81
C LEU A 278 14.52 -1.91 -13.64
N ALA A 279 15.14 -1.33 -12.62
CA ALA A 279 16.55 -1.55 -12.30
C ALA A 279 16.82 -2.99 -11.85
N ASP A 280 15.91 -3.58 -11.08
CA ASP A 280 15.99 -4.97 -10.60
C ASP A 280 15.95 -5.98 -11.76
N LYS A 281 15.17 -5.69 -12.81
CA LYS A 281 15.02 -6.52 -14.01
C LYS A 281 16.13 -6.29 -15.07
N ASN A 282 16.87 -5.19 -14.99
CA ASN A 282 17.88 -4.86 -16.01
C ASN A 282 19.20 -5.59 -15.76
N GLU A 283 19.53 -6.57 -16.58
CA GLU A 283 20.70 -7.44 -16.44
C GLU A 283 22.05 -6.71 -16.53
N LYS A 284 22.09 -5.50 -17.13
CA LYS A 284 23.28 -4.65 -17.19
C LYS A 284 23.84 -4.28 -15.81
N TYR A 285 23.01 -4.30 -14.76
CA TYR A 285 23.38 -3.83 -13.42
C TYR A 285 23.30 -4.96 -12.41
N ASN A 286 24.27 -5.03 -11.51
CA ASN A 286 24.33 -6.01 -10.42
C ASN A 286 23.75 -5.49 -9.11
N SER A 287 23.55 -4.17 -9.01
CA SER A 287 23.03 -3.52 -7.83
C SER A 287 22.21 -2.27 -8.20
N ILE A 288 21.54 -1.73 -7.21
CA ILE A 288 20.75 -0.49 -7.33
C ILE A 288 21.31 0.52 -6.33
N SER A 289 21.48 1.75 -6.75
CA SER A 289 21.91 2.86 -5.90
C SER A 289 20.89 3.98 -5.94
N VAL A 290 20.58 4.57 -4.79
CA VAL A 290 19.64 5.70 -4.69
C VAL A 290 20.35 6.89 -4.09
N GLY A 291 20.24 8.04 -4.73
CA GLY A 291 20.73 9.32 -4.23
C GLY A 291 20.01 9.76 -2.96
N PRO A 292 20.52 10.80 -2.25
CA PRO A 292 19.86 11.36 -1.07
C PRO A 292 18.46 11.89 -1.41
N ILE A 293 17.47 11.56 -0.57
CA ILE A 293 16.09 12.06 -0.64
C ILE A 293 15.84 12.94 0.60
N PRO A 294 15.31 14.17 0.44
CA PRO A 294 14.99 15.03 1.57
C PRO A 294 14.01 14.38 2.56
N ASN A 295 14.32 14.44 3.86
CA ASN A 295 13.53 13.81 4.92
C ASN A 295 12.40 14.73 5.42
N LYS A 296 11.56 15.23 4.51
CA LYS A 296 10.40 16.09 4.78
C LYS A 296 9.18 15.66 3.97
N GLY A 297 7.97 15.98 4.43
CA GLY A 297 6.72 15.60 3.76
C GLY A 297 6.68 14.10 3.44
N ILE A 298 6.28 13.75 2.21
CA ILE A 298 6.27 12.35 1.74
C ILE A 298 7.68 11.74 1.62
N GLY A 299 8.75 12.54 1.63
CA GLY A 299 10.13 12.06 1.64
C GLY A 299 10.47 11.20 2.86
N ILE A 300 9.82 11.45 4.01
CA ILE A 300 9.89 10.60 5.21
C ILE A 300 9.43 9.17 4.89
N ALA A 301 8.32 9.04 4.15
CA ALA A 301 7.80 7.73 3.72
C ALA A 301 8.72 7.07 2.70
N ILE A 302 9.27 7.82 1.73
CA ILE A 302 10.25 7.32 0.76
C ILE A 302 11.46 6.73 1.51
N ASN A 303 12.05 7.49 2.42
CA ASN A 303 13.22 7.06 3.20
C ASN A 303 12.92 5.85 4.09
N ASP A 304 11.73 5.77 4.71
CA ASP A 304 11.29 4.58 5.44
C ASP A 304 11.25 3.32 4.54
N ARG A 305 10.70 3.44 3.32
CA ARG A 305 10.63 2.33 2.35
C ARG A 305 12.02 1.91 1.87
N LEU A 306 12.87 2.86 1.52
CA LEU A 306 14.25 2.62 1.10
C LEU A 306 15.05 1.92 2.20
N LYS A 307 14.97 2.41 3.45
CA LYS A 307 15.66 1.81 4.59
C LYS A 307 15.23 0.35 4.85
N LYS A 308 13.95 0.02 4.63
CA LYS A 308 13.45 -1.37 4.76
C LYS A 308 13.83 -2.24 3.56
N ALA A 309 13.94 -1.65 2.38
CA ALA A 309 14.30 -2.34 1.14
C ALA A 309 15.78 -2.69 1.07
N SER A 310 16.66 -1.92 1.72
CA SER A 310 18.12 -2.12 1.73
C SER A 310 18.61 -3.15 2.75
N LYS A 311 17.73 -3.69 3.59
CA LYS A 311 18.02 -4.75 4.58
C LYS A 311 17.76 -6.12 3.93
#